data_2fcdd126ec19007b3d2a14da1342c651
#
_entry.id   2fcdd126ec19007b3d2a14da1342c651
#
_cell.length_a   1.000
_cell.length_b   1.000
_cell.length_c   1.000
_cell.angle_alpha   90.00
_cell.angle_beta   90.00
_cell.angle_gamma   90.00
#
_symmetry.space_group_name_H-M   'P 1'
#
loop_
_entity.id
_entity.type
_entity.pdbx_description
1 polymer ?
#
loop_
_entity_poly.entity_id
_entity_poly.type
_entity_poly.pdbx_seq_one_letter_code
_entity_poly.pdbx_strand_id
1 'polypeptide(L)'
;AQAKVFYYDFVEIKPWTYELVISNLGLAFVGSKNSNIESSILGFYPNHILVQDSKKLAPYVQQLKEYFAGTRRSFTVPIDYSSFGTPFQNQVVKMIENIPYGTTISYNDLASAINGSTSVRTVAHAVALNPSLIFIPSHRVILASDKVGSYRMGEKEKQRLIKLEEGYLNAID
;
A
#
# COMPACT_ATOMS: atom_id res chain seq x y z
N ALA A 1 -2.38 -4.14 -27.52
CA ALA A 1 -3.14 -4.53 -26.36
C ALA A 1 -4.22 -3.49 -26.06
N GLN A 2 -5.38 -3.93 -25.61
CA GLN A 2 -6.46 -3.02 -25.22
C GLN A 2 -6.10 -2.28 -23.93
N ALA A 3 -6.46 -1.00 -23.85
CA ALA A 3 -6.30 -0.22 -22.64
C ALA A 3 -7.21 -0.76 -21.55
N LYS A 4 -6.67 -0.88 -20.33
CA LYS A 4 -7.46 -1.21 -19.13
C LYS A 4 -8.19 0.03 -18.66
N VAL A 5 -9.46 -0.15 -18.27
CA VAL A 5 -10.22 0.92 -17.64
C VAL A 5 -10.10 0.80 -16.13
N PHE A 6 -9.70 1.90 -15.50
CA PHE A 6 -9.63 2.02 -14.06
C PHE A 6 -10.60 3.11 -13.61
N TYR A 7 -11.16 2.92 -12.44
CA TYR A 7 -12.02 3.91 -11.80
C TYR A 7 -11.29 4.49 -10.60
N TYR A 8 -11.51 5.78 -10.34
CA TYR A 8 -10.82 6.42 -9.23
C TYR A 8 -11.74 7.40 -8.50
N ASP A 9 -11.34 7.76 -7.30
CA ASP A 9 -11.92 8.87 -6.55
C ASP A 9 -10.89 9.38 -5.55
N PHE A 10 -11.21 10.53 -4.98
CA PHE A 10 -10.38 11.18 -3.99
C PHE A 10 -11.03 11.07 -2.61
N VAL A 11 -10.19 11.04 -1.59
CA VAL A 11 -10.64 11.14 -0.20
C VAL A 11 -9.69 12.03 0.58
N GLU A 12 -10.23 13.08 1.19
CA GLU A 12 -9.44 13.99 2.03
C GLU A 12 -9.33 13.41 3.43
N ILE A 13 -8.11 13.10 3.82
CA ILE A 13 -7.76 12.69 5.19
C ILE A 13 -6.46 13.44 5.50
N LYS A 14 -6.57 14.58 6.17
CA LYS A 14 -5.44 15.49 6.38
C LYS A 14 -4.23 14.75 6.94
N PRO A 15 -3.01 15.08 6.49
CA PRO A 15 -2.66 16.19 5.59
C PRO A 15 -2.78 15.89 4.10
N TRP A 16 -3.31 14.74 3.73
CA TRP A 16 -3.36 14.28 2.34
C TRP A 16 -4.76 14.33 1.75
N THR A 17 -4.83 14.44 0.43
CA THR A 17 -5.97 13.98 -0.37
C THR A 17 -5.49 12.75 -1.09
N TYR A 18 -5.97 11.58 -0.67
CA TYR A 18 -5.61 10.31 -1.28
C TYR A 18 -6.37 10.10 -2.58
N GLU A 19 -5.72 9.45 -3.53
CA GLU A 19 -6.34 8.99 -4.76
C GLU A 19 -6.38 7.48 -4.73
N LEU A 20 -7.58 6.92 -4.80
CA LEU A 20 -7.77 5.47 -4.83
C LEU A 20 -8.19 5.07 -6.24
N VAL A 21 -7.53 4.09 -6.80
CA VAL A 21 -7.77 3.60 -8.16
C VAL A 21 -8.09 2.12 -8.09
N ILE A 22 -9.18 1.73 -8.74
CA ILE A 22 -9.61 0.34 -8.81
C ILE A 22 -9.71 -0.14 -10.25
N SER A 23 -9.47 -1.42 -10.44
CA SER A 23 -9.81 -2.15 -11.66
C SER A 23 -11.06 -3.01 -11.39
N ASN A 24 -11.46 -3.82 -12.36
CA ASN A 24 -12.52 -4.82 -12.16
C ASN A 24 -12.11 -5.94 -11.19
N LEU A 25 -10.82 -6.04 -10.85
CA LEU A 25 -10.30 -7.05 -9.93
C LEU A 25 -10.15 -6.53 -8.49
N GLY A 26 -10.20 -5.22 -8.30
CA GLY A 26 -10.07 -4.62 -6.97
C GLY A 26 -9.15 -3.41 -6.95
N LEU A 27 -8.65 -3.08 -5.76
CA LEU A 27 -7.77 -1.93 -5.57
C LEU A 27 -6.46 -2.15 -6.32
N ALA A 28 -6.12 -1.19 -7.20
CA ALA A 28 -4.96 -1.27 -8.07
C ALA A 28 -3.85 -0.28 -7.69
N PHE A 29 -4.21 0.86 -7.09
CA PHE A 29 -3.24 1.91 -6.81
C PHE A 29 -3.76 2.87 -5.72
N VAL A 30 -2.84 3.34 -4.90
CA VAL A 30 -3.08 4.41 -3.92
C VAL A 30 -2.03 5.49 -4.13
N GLY A 31 -2.46 6.71 -4.33
CA GLY A 31 -1.59 7.87 -4.49
C GLY A 31 -2.12 9.07 -3.72
N SER A 32 -1.56 10.23 -4.00
CA SER A 32 -2.03 11.49 -3.44
C SER A 32 -2.23 12.53 -4.54
N LYS A 33 -3.14 13.46 -4.29
CA LYS A 33 -3.42 14.56 -5.22
C LYS A 33 -2.23 15.48 -5.43
N ASN A 34 -1.27 15.46 -4.49
CA ASN A 34 -0.06 16.29 -4.57
C ASN A 34 0.95 15.75 -5.58
N SER A 35 0.78 14.53 -6.08
CA SER A 35 1.60 13.93 -7.13
C SER A 35 0.77 13.78 -8.41
N ASN A 36 1.46 13.65 -9.56
CA ASN A 36 0.77 13.44 -10.82
C ASN A 36 0.34 11.97 -10.92
N ILE A 37 -0.96 11.70 -10.79
CA ILE A 37 -1.50 10.35 -10.80
C ILE A 37 -1.20 9.63 -12.11
N GLU A 38 -1.27 10.33 -13.24
CA GLU A 38 -0.99 9.74 -14.55
C GLU A 38 0.45 9.21 -14.62
N SER A 39 1.41 10.03 -14.16
CA SER A 39 2.81 9.61 -14.13
C SER A 39 3.05 8.48 -13.15
N SER A 40 2.38 8.52 -12.01
CA SER A 40 2.55 7.50 -10.96
C SER A 40 1.99 6.15 -11.38
N ILE A 41 0.78 6.13 -11.94
CA ILE A 41 0.12 4.88 -12.36
C ILE A 41 0.76 4.28 -13.60
N LEU A 42 1.35 5.09 -14.48
CA LEU A 42 2.03 4.62 -15.69
C LEU A 42 3.14 3.60 -15.39
N GLY A 43 3.80 3.74 -14.24
CA GLY A 43 4.83 2.80 -13.82
C GLY A 43 4.30 1.39 -13.53
N PHE A 44 3.03 1.27 -13.16
CA PHE A 44 2.39 -0.01 -12.82
C PHE A 44 1.45 -0.49 -13.93
N TYR A 45 0.78 0.44 -14.60
CA TYR A 45 -0.24 0.12 -15.62
C TYR A 45 -0.05 1.08 -16.81
N PRO A 46 0.88 0.76 -17.70
CA PRO A 46 1.25 1.71 -18.78
C PRO A 46 0.14 1.98 -19.78
N ASN A 47 -0.82 1.08 -19.95
CA ASN A 47 -1.90 1.24 -20.90
C ASN A 47 -3.24 1.27 -20.17
N HIS A 48 -3.68 2.47 -19.79
CA HIS A 48 -4.84 2.65 -18.93
C HIS A 48 -5.73 3.82 -19.35
N ILE A 49 -7.00 3.74 -18.96
CA ILE A 49 -7.98 4.81 -19.06
C ILE A 49 -8.52 5.04 -17.64
N LEU A 50 -8.54 6.29 -17.19
CA LEU A 50 -9.01 6.66 -15.86
C LEU A 50 -10.37 7.33 -15.95
N VAL A 51 -11.35 6.82 -15.19
CA VAL A 51 -12.71 7.36 -15.11
C VAL A 51 -13.04 7.59 -13.64
N GLN A 52 -13.46 8.81 -13.29
CA GLN A 52 -13.87 9.10 -11.93
C GLN A 52 -15.26 8.49 -11.65
N ASP A 53 -15.36 7.74 -10.55
CA ASP A 53 -16.61 7.08 -10.18
C ASP A 53 -16.66 6.90 -8.65
N SER A 54 -17.28 7.87 -7.98
CA SER A 54 -17.36 7.86 -6.51
C SER A 54 -18.18 6.69 -5.98
N LYS A 55 -19.18 6.23 -6.75
CA LYS A 55 -20.04 5.13 -6.33
C LYS A 55 -19.26 3.80 -6.28
N LYS A 56 -18.46 3.53 -7.31
CA LYS A 56 -17.63 2.33 -7.36
C LYS A 56 -16.53 2.35 -6.31
N LEU A 57 -16.01 3.53 -5.98
CA LEU A 57 -14.95 3.68 -4.99
C LEU A 57 -15.45 3.74 -3.55
N ALA A 58 -16.75 3.90 -3.32
CA ALA A 58 -17.29 4.11 -1.98
C ALA A 58 -16.85 3.09 -0.93
N PRO A 59 -16.84 1.77 -1.19
CA PRO A 59 -16.38 0.80 -0.18
C PRO A 59 -14.91 0.98 0.19
N TYR A 60 -14.07 1.31 -0.80
CA TYR A 60 -12.63 1.50 -0.60
C TYR A 60 -12.35 2.77 0.21
N VAL A 61 -13.03 3.86 -0.17
CA VAL A 61 -12.94 5.14 0.55
C VAL A 61 -13.39 4.98 2.00
N GLN A 62 -14.49 4.26 2.22
CA GLN A 62 -15.03 4.04 3.56
C GLN A 62 -14.03 3.28 4.44
N GLN A 63 -13.40 2.23 3.92
CA GLN A 63 -12.43 1.46 4.69
C GLN A 63 -11.17 2.27 5.01
N LEU A 64 -10.71 3.11 4.09
CA LEU A 64 -9.57 3.99 4.36
C LEU A 64 -9.91 5.00 5.47
N LYS A 65 -11.10 5.58 5.44
CA LYS A 65 -11.55 6.49 6.51
C LYS A 65 -11.60 5.78 7.85
N GLU A 66 -12.11 4.56 7.89
CA GLU A 66 -12.17 3.76 9.11
C GLU A 66 -10.77 3.43 9.65
N TYR A 67 -9.83 3.13 8.76
CA TYR A 67 -8.43 2.89 9.14
C TYR A 67 -7.85 4.11 9.87
N PHE A 68 -7.99 5.30 9.29
CA PHE A 68 -7.45 6.52 9.90
C PHE A 68 -8.21 6.95 11.15
N ALA A 69 -9.46 6.55 11.28
CA ALA A 69 -10.25 6.81 12.50
C ALA A 69 -9.94 5.82 13.64
N GLY A 70 -9.15 4.78 13.36
CA GLY A 70 -8.82 3.76 14.35
C GLY A 70 -9.87 2.68 14.54
N THR A 71 -10.90 2.66 13.70
CA THR A 71 -12.00 1.69 13.81
C THR A 71 -11.82 0.47 12.91
N ARG A 72 -10.78 0.44 12.08
CA ARG A 72 -10.47 -0.67 11.19
C ARG A 72 -8.98 -0.98 11.22
N ARG A 73 -8.64 -2.25 11.43
CA ARG A 73 -7.25 -2.74 11.45
C ARG A 73 -6.88 -3.59 10.25
N SER A 74 -7.85 -4.14 9.54
CA SER A 74 -7.63 -4.94 8.33
C SER A 74 -8.64 -4.55 7.27
N PHE A 75 -8.23 -4.70 5.99
CA PHE A 75 -9.08 -4.37 4.85
C PHE A 75 -9.73 -5.63 4.30
N THR A 76 -11.01 -5.51 3.92
CA THR A 76 -11.79 -6.63 3.35
C THR A 76 -12.11 -6.42 1.87
N VAL A 77 -11.82 -5.24 1.31
CA VAL A 77 -12.01 -4.98 -0.12
C VAL A 77 -11.01 -5.80 -0.94
N PRO A 78 -11.36 -6.21 -2.16
CA PRO A 78 -10.44 -6.97 -3.00
C PRO A 78 -9.27 -6.11 -3.47
N ILE A 79 -8.14 -6.77 -3.72
CA ILE A 79 -6.91 -6.16 -4.24
C ILE A 79 -6.65 -6.73 -5.62
N ASP A 80 -6.25 -5.85 -6.55
CA ASP A 80 -5.76 -6.26 -7.86
C ASP A 80 -4.27 -6.54 -7.76
N TYR A 81 -3.88 -7.81 -7.88
CA TYR A 81 -2.48 -8.23 -7.80
C TYR A 81 -1.80 -8.33 -9.16
N SER A 82 -2.45 -7.90 -10.24
CA SER A 82 -1.93 -8.12 -11.59
C SER A 82 -0.63 -7.39 -11.90
N SER A 83 -0.30 -6.33 -11.14
CA SER A 83 0.98 -5.63 -11.30
C SER A 83 2.17 -6.41 -10.70
N PHE A 84 1.91 -7.41 -9.85
CA PHE A 84 2.95 -8.25 -9.27
C PHE A 84 3.23 -9.41 -10.21
N GLY A 85 4.13 -9.20 -11.18
CA GLY A 85 4.29 -10.08 -12.32
C GLY A 85 5.14 -11.33 -12.09
N THR A 86 5.86 -11.43 -10.97
CA THR A 86 6.76 -12.57 -10.71
C THR A 86 6.34 -13.34 -9.47
N PRO A 87 6.68 -14.65 -9.41
CA PRO A 87 6.43 -15.44 -8.19
C PRO A 87 7.09 -14.85 -6.95
N PHE A 88 8.28 -14.26 -7.10
CA PHE A 88 9.00 -13.62 -6.00
C PHE A 88 8.22 -12.41 -5.46
N GLN A 89 7.74 -11.54 -6.34
CA GLN A 89 6.93 -10.39 -5.95
C GLN A 89 5.64 -10.83 -5.22
N ASN A 90 4.97 -11.86 -5.71
CA ASN A 90 3.80 -12.42 -5.07
C ASN A 90 4.10 -12.97 -3.68
N GLN A 91 5.24 -13.62 -3.52
CA GLN A 91 5.69 -14.13 -2.23
C GLN A 91 5.93 -12.99 -1.23
N VAL A 92 6.63 -11.94 -1.65
CA VAL A 92 6.90 -10.76 -0.81
C VAL A 92 5.59 -10.09 -0.39
N VAL A 93 4.65 -9.91 -1.30
CA VAL A 93 3.36 -9.30 -1.01
C VAL A 93 2.59 -10.10 0.04
N LYS A 94 2.56 -11.42 -0.10
CA LYS A 94 1.88 -12.28 0.88
C LYS A 94 2.50 -12.15 2.27
N MET A 95 3.82 -12.04 2.34
CA MET A 95 4.51 -11.86 3.61
C MET A 95 4.21 -10.50 4.21
N ILE A 96 4.17 -9.44 3.39
CA ILE A 96 3.78 -8.10 3.85
C ILE A 96 2.36 -8.11 4.42
N GLU A 97 1.43 -8.74 3.71
CA GLU A 97 0.02 -8.81 4.14
C GLU A 97 -0.16 -9.53 5.46
N ASN A 98 0.79 -10.39 5.83
CA ASN A 98 0.75 -11.12 7.09
C ASN A 98 1.38 -10.36 8.27
N ILE A 99 1.98 -9.20 8.04
CA ILE A 99 2.53 -8.39 9.13
C ILE A 99 1.37 -7.82 9.95
N PRO A 100 1.26 -8.14 11.24
CA PRO A 100 0.11 -7.69 12.04
C PRO A 100 0.05 -6.17 12.18
N TYR A 101 -1.15 -5.65 12.26
CA TYR A 101 -1.42 -4.24 12.57
C TYR A 101 -0.67 -3.83 13.84
N GLY A 102 -0.05 -2.66 13.81
CA GLY A 102 0.65 -2.11 14.95
C GLY A 102 2.05 -2.68 15.19
N THR A 103 2.54 -3.54 14.28
CA THR A 103 3.89 -4.13 14.37
C THR A 103 4.71 -3.79 13.14
N THR A 104 6.02 -3.96 13.25
CA THR A 104 6.95 -3.76 12.14
C THR A 104 7.90 -4.93 12.04
N ILE A 105 8.48 -5.12 10.84
CA ILE A 105 9.54 -6.09 10.59
C ILE A 105 10.66 -5.38 9.84
N SER A 106 11.91 -5.74 10.10
CA SER A 106 13.03 -5.18 9.34
C SER A 106 13.13 -5.83 7.96
N TYR A 107 13.72 -5.12 6.99
CA TYR A 107 14.03 -5.71 5.68
C TYR A 107 14.92 -6.95 5.82
N ASN A 108 15.85 -6.93 6.78
CA ASN A 108 16.70 -8.07 7.06
C ASN A 108 15.91 -9.30 7.49
N ASP A 109 14.99 -9.11 8.43
CA ASP A 109 14.17 -10.21 8.94
C ASP A 109 13.20 -10.72 7.88
N LEU A 110 12.66 -9.83 7.06
CA LEU A 110 11.78 -10.21 5.95
C LEU A 110 12.57 -11.06 4.93
N ALA A 111 13.79 -10.63 4.58
CA ALA A 111 14.65 -11.39 3.67
C ALA A 111 15.00 -12.76 4.22
N SER A 112 15.28 -12.85 5.52
CA SER A 112 15.60 -14.12 6.18
C SER A 112 14.43 -15.10 6.21
N ALA A 113 13.20 -14.58 6.22
CA ALA A 113 11.99 -15.40 6.24
C ALA A 113 11.60 -15.94 4.86
N ILE A 114 12.19 -15.41 3.79
CA ILE A 114 11.93 -15.88 2.43
C ILE A 114 12.78 -17.13 2.15
N ASN A 115 12.15 -18.15 1.60
CA ASN A 115 12.82 -19.37 1.21
C ASN A 115 13.86 -19.09 0.12
N GLY A 116 15.10 -19.53 0.37
CA GLY A 116 16.22 -19.34 -0.53
C GLY A 116 17.11 -18.19 -0.12
N SER A 117 18.22 -18.06 -0.82
CA SER A 117 19.20 -17.00 -0.56
C SER A 117 18.80 -15.73 -1.29
N THR A 118 18.19 -14.78 -0.56
CA THR A 118 17.74 -13.53 -1.14
C THR A 118 18.41 -12.37 -0.41
N SER A 119 18.94 -11.40 -1.18
CA SER A 119 19.55 -10.22 -0.60
C SER A 119 18.48 -9.26 -0.05
N VAL A 120 18.85 -8.50 0.97
CA VAL A 120 18.02 -7.46 1.55
C VAL A 120 17.64 -6.42 0.48
N ARG A 121 18.57 -6.09 -0.41
CA ARG A 121 18.34 -5.13 -1.50
C ARG A 121 17.24 -5.60 -2.46
N THR A 122 17.24 -6.88 -2.81
CA THR A 122 16.22 -7.47 -3.68
C THR A 122 14.83 -7.42 -3.03
N VAL A 123 14.76 -7.74 -1.73
CA VAL A 123 13.53 -7.66 -0.97
C VAL A 123 13.03 -6.21 -0.86
N ALA A 124 13.93 -5.29 -0.54
CA ALA A 124 13.58 -3.86 -0.44
C ALA A 124 13.02 -3.33 -1.77
N HIS A 125 13.59 -3.75 -2.89
CA HIS A 125 13.09 -3.38 -4.22
C HIS A 125 11.67 -3.91 -4.44
N ALA A 126 11.42 -5.16 -4.10
CA ALA A 126 10.08 -5.77 -4.24
C ALA A 126 9.05 -5.07 -3.34
N VAL A 127 9.42 -4.72 -2.11
CA VAL A 127 8.56 -3.97 -1.19
C VAL A 127 8.20 -2.60 -1.77
N ALA A 128 9.19 -1.93 -2.41
CA ALA A 128 8.99 -0.61 -3.01
C ALA A 128 8.04 -0.62 -4.21
N LEU A 129 7.83 -1.77 -4.84
CA LEU A 129 6.93 -1.91 -6.00
C LEU A 129 5.45 -2.03 -5.63
N ASN A 130 5.08 -1.86 -4.38
CA ASN A 130 3.70 -1.90 -3.93
C ASN A 130 2.91 -0.69 -4.47
N PRO A 131 1.93 -0.89 -5.38
CA PRO A 131 1.08 0.22 -5.85
C PRO A 131 -0.03 0.57 -4.86
N SER A 132 -0.44 -0.36 -3.99
CA SER A 132 -1.62 -0.23 -3.13
C SER A 132 -1.22 0.04 -1.68
N LEU A 133 -0.58 1.20 -1.46
CA LEU A 133 -0.09 1.59 -0.15
C LEU A 133 -1.22 1.55 0.90
N ILE A 134 -0.86 1.26 2.13
CA ILE A 134 -1.74 1.16 3.29
C ILE A 134 -2.57 -0.14 3.27
N PHE A 135 -3.29 -0.42 2.18
CA PHE A 135 -4.08 -1.65 2.04
C PHE A 135 -3.18 -2.88 2.01
N ILE A 136 -2.05 -2.78 1.27
CA ILE A 136 -0.93 -3.72 1.39
C ILE A 136 0.10 -3.00 2.26
N PRO A 137 0.31 -3.43 3.51
CA PRO A 137 0.97 -2.58 4.51
C PRO A 137 2.49 -2.58 4.43
N SER A 138 3.04 -2.16 3.29
CA SER A 138 4.49 -2.05 3.10
C SER A 138 5.15 -1.04 4.03
N HIS A 139 4.38 -0.13 4.63
CA HIS A 139 4.88 0.80 5.64
C HIS A 139 5.37 0.09 6.91
N ARG A 140 4.96 -1.17 7.12
CA ARG A 140 5.38 -1.98 8.27
C ARG A 140 6.74 -2.64 8.10
N VAL A 141 7.38 -2.48 6.93
CA VAL A 141 8.74 -2.98 6.68
C VAL A 141 9.73 -1.82 6.83
N ILE A 142 10.68 -1.94 7.76
CA ILE A 142 11.57 -0.85 8.15
C ILE A 142 13.04 -1.25 8.04
N LEU A 143 13.95 -0.27 8.03
CA LEU A 143 15.41 -0.53 8.02
C LEU A 143 15.90 -1.04 9.36
N ALA A 144 15.55 -0.34 10.43
CA ALA A 144 15.92 -0.66 11.81
C ALA A 144 14.91 0.00 12.74
N SER A 145 14.98 -0.32 14.03
CA SER A 145 14.02 0.19 15.03
C SER A 145 13.89 1.72 15.06
N ASP A 146 14.95 2.44 14.67
CA ASP A 146 14.98 3.90 14.65
C ASP A 146 15.01 4.50 13.24
N LYS A 147 14.97 3.66 12.18
CA LYS A 147 15.04 4.09 10.78
C LYS A 147 14.01 3.37 9.95
N VAL A 148 13.00 4.11 9.48
CA VAL A 148 11.88 3.50 8.75
C VAL A 148 12.21 3.19 7.29
N GLY A 149 13.15 3.90 6.69
CA GLY A 149 13.49 3.70 5.28
C GLY A 149 12.58 4.48 4.33
N SER A 150 12.78 4.26 3.03
CA SER A 150 12.04 5.00 2.00
C SER A 150 10.59 4.52 1.87
N TYR A 151 9.74 5.43 1.37
CA TYR A 151 8.33 5.17 1.15
C TYR A 151 7.87 6.09 0.01
N ARG A 152 6.97 5.60 -0.87
CA ARG A 152 6.55 6.39 -2.05
C ARG A 152 5.90 7.72 -1.67
N MET A 153 5.15 7.75 -0.56
CA MET A 153 4.55 8.98 -0.06
C MET A 153 5.46 9.75 0.92
N GLY A 154 6.69 9.32 1.07
CA GLY A 154 7.69 9.97 1.89
C GLY A 154 7.93 9.30 3.24
N GLU A 155 9.13 9.47 3.78
CA GLU A 155 9.54 8.87 5.04
C GLU A 155 8.68 9.35 6.21
N LYS A 156 8.30 10.63 6.22
CA LYS A 156 7.44 11.19 7.27
C LYS A 156 6.07 10.52 7.31
N GLU A 157 5.50 10.24 6.14
CA GLU A 157 4.22 9.54 6.06
C GLU A 157 4.34 8.11 6.55
N LYS A 158 5.43 7.43 6.21
CA LYS A 158 5.70 6.08 6.72
C LYS A 158 5.75 6.08 8.25
N GLN A 159 6.49 7.02 8.84
CA GLN A 159 6.56 7.18 10.30
C GLN A 159 5.19 7.45 10.91
N ARG A 160 4.40 8.31 10.27
CA ARG A 160 3.06 8.66 10.74
C ARG A 160 2.15 7.44 10.79
N LEU A 161 2.16 6.61 9.74
CA LEU A 161 1.34 5.40 9.67
C LEU A 161 1.73 4.40 10.76
N ILE A 162 3.03 4.21 10.97
CA ILE A 162 3.52 3.30 12.02
C ILE A 162 3.08 3.79 13.40
N LYS A 163 3.26 5.08 13.68
CA LYS A 163 2.87 5.67 14.96
C LYS A 163 1.35 5.64 15.17
N LEU A 164 0.59 5.87 14.12
CA LEU A 164 -0.86 5.81 14.16
C LEU A 164 -1.33 4.43 14.59
N GLU A 165 -0.79 3.39 13.97
CA GLU A 165 -1.15 2.01 14.30
C GLU A 165 -0.75 1.64 15.73
N GLU A 166 0.46 1.99 16.15
CA GLU A 166 0.92 1.75 17.52
C GLU A 166 0.05 2.47 18.53
N GLY A 167 -0.32 3.73 18.24
CA GLY A 167 -1.16 4.53 19.12
C GLY A 167 -2.55 3.94 19.31
N TYR A 168 -3.20 3.52 18.22
CA TYR A 168 -4.52 2.90 18.33
C TYR A 168 -4.48 1.51 18.97
N LEU A 169 -3.43 0.75 18.71
CA LEU A 169 -3.26 -0.56 19.33
C LEU A 169 -3.13 -0.43 20.86
N ASN A 170 -2.31 0.51 21.32
CA ASN A 170 -2.07 0.72 22.76
C ASN A 170 -3.27 1.37 23.46
N ALA A 171 -4.06 2.19 22.77
CA ALA A 171 -5.22 2.86 23.35
C ALA A 171 -6.36 1.90 23.71
N ILE A 172 -6.41 0.72 23.08
CA ILE A 172 -7.46 -0.28 23.34
C ILE A 172 -7.07 -1.21 24.47
N ASP A 173 -5.78 -1.37 24.69
CA ASP A 173 -5.23 -2.16 25.77
C ASP A 173 -5.15 -1.32 27.06
#